data_4ebac9311ae51a4f22792c518c68d21f
#
_entry.id   4ebac9311ae51a4f22792c518c68d21f
#
_cell.length_a   1.000
_cell.length_b   1.000
_cell.length_c   1.000
_cell.angle_alpha   90.00
_cell.angle_beta   90.00
_cell.angle_gamma   90.00
#
_symmetry.space_group_name_H-M   'P 1'
#
loop_
_entity.id
_entity.type
_entity.pdbx_description
1 polymer ?
#
loop_
_entity_poly.entity_id
_entity_poly.type
_entity_poly.pdbx_seq_one_letter_code
_entity_poly.pdbx_strand_id
1 'polypeptide(L)'
;MNNRATVSCNLLKTEDVVVEDYNGHKLMLFFIPRASREQRPVYRTSQPYNGTFKRNHEGDYKCTEREVQRMFSDANVSNPADSRILRNYSLDDLDMESVAQYRQLFKLAKPDHPWSVLSDFEFLKKIGAYRTDRGTKEEGFTVAGVLMFGKENAITDNECCPNFFPDYQEKLSDNPEIRWTNRICPDGTWEANLFQFYLRVLPRLSAVLPKPFILEGNIRRDETPAHVAVREALVNLCIHTDYSENATMVVRLYSNKIVFTNPGTLLVSKMQYYGESASVCRNKTLQKMFMLIGSAEKAGSGVDKILAGWRFANWRAPMLRTLSQPDLVELTMMMESMMDEETKERLVLIFGTEVFSLGHERLLTLNAACTDGYITNESLRVVLNQHKAEVADLLKDMCKHKLLVQEGYGRGTKYRLPMTVSVASSGSKVASSGSKVASSGSKVA
;
A
#
# COMPACT_ATOMS: atom_id res chain seq x y z
N MET A 1 36.77 -4.37 7.61
CA MET A 1 35.35 -4.68 7.50
C MET A 1 35.07 -6.03 6.80
N ASN A 2 35.98 -6.52 5.99
CA ASN A 2 35.80 -7.78 5.24
C ASN A 2 36.39 -9.02 5.92
N ASN A 3 36.74 -8.97 7.19
CA ASN A 3 37.31 -10.09 7.90
C ASN A 3 36.18 -10.96 8.50
N ARG A 4 35.95 -12.14 7.93
CA ARG A 4 34.94 -13.10 8.42
C ARG A 4 35.16 -13.55 9.87
N ALA A 5 36.38 -13.44 10.40
CA ALA A 5 36.65 -13.68 11.81
C ALA A 5 36.06 -12.57 12.71
N THR A 6 35.79 -11.39 12.16
CA THR A 6 35.28 -10.24 12.92
C THR A 6 33.80 -9.98 12.67
N VAL A 7 33.29 -10.28 11.47
CA VAL A 7 31.90 -10.05 11.05
C VAL A 7 31.34 -11.30 10.36
N SER A 8 30.12 -11.68 10.69
CA SER A 8 29.46 -12.89 10.19
C SER A 8 29.33 -12.97 8.66
N CYS A 9 29.18 -11.84 7.99
CA CYS A 9 29.19 -11.78 6.53
C CYS A 9 29.81 -10.47 6.03
N ASN A 10 30.33 -10.51 4.81
CA ASN A 10 30.85 -9.34 4.13
C ASN A 10 29.74 -8.64 3.35
N LEU A 11 29.46 -7.37 3.67
CA LEU A 11 28.49 -6.56 2.98
C LEU A 11 29.11 -5.62 1.96
N LEU A 12 30.40 -5.24 2.14
CA LEU A 12 31.06 -4.25 1.30
C LEU A 12 31.70 -4.89 0.07
N LYS A 13 31.48 -4.32 -1.07
CA LYS A 13 32.20 -4.57 -2.30
C LYS A 13 33.30 -3.49 -2.51
N THR A 14 34.19 -3.72 -3.44
CA THR A 14 35.28 -2.77 -3.76
C THR A 14 34.72 -1.43 -4.21
N GLU A 15 33.64 -1.44 -4.97
CA GLU A 15 32.93 -0.25 -5.47
C GLU A 15 32.24 0.58 -4.39
N ASP A 16 31.99 -0.01 -3.22
CA ASP A 16 31.38 0.68 -2.07
C ASP A 16 32.37 1.53 -1.27
N VAL A 17 33.64 1.52 -1.66
CA VAL A 17 34.70 2.27 -0.98
C VAL A 17 35.39 3.20 -1.98
N VAL A 18 35.20 4.48 -1.77
CA VAL A 18 35.79 5.53 -2.65
C VAL A 18 36.75 6.39 -1.84
N VAL A 19 37.89 6.71 -2.41
CA VAL A 19 38.85 7.67 -1.83
C VAL A 19 38.83 8.93 -2.69
N GLU A 20 38.40 10.05 -2.11
CA GLU A 20 38.35 11.33 -2.78
C GLU A 20 39.33 12.33 -2.11
N ASP A 21 39.86 13.22 -2.91
CA ASP A 21 40.66 14.35 -2.42
C ASP A 21 39.77 15.58 -2.24
N TYR A 22 39.68 16.08 -1.02
CA TYR A 22 38.91 17.27 -0.70
C TYR A 22 39.80 18.28 0.01
N ASN A 23 40.10 19.39 -0.65
CA ASN A 23 40.96 20.45 -0.13
C ASN A 23 42.34 19.94 0.34
N GLY A 24 42.98 19.02 -0.38
CA GLY A 24 44.26 18.43 -0.04
C GLY A 24 44.23 17.35 1.05
N HIS A 25 43.05 16.98 1.51
CA HIS A 25 42.83 15.87 2.46
C HIS A 25 42.17 14.67 1.76
N LYS A 26 42.75 13.49 1.97
CA LYS A 26 42.15 12.25 1.45
C LYS A 26 40.99 11.80 2.34
N LEU A 27 39.78 11.83 1.79
CA LEU A 27 38.57 11.32 2.42
C LEU A 27 38.28 9.91 1.93
N MET A 28 38.01 9.01 2.86
CA MET A 28 37.57 7.66 2.54
C MET A 28 36.04 7.54 2.79
N LEU A 29 35.30 7.38 1.71
CA LEU A 29 33.83 7.25 1.73
C LEU A 29 33.47 5.78 1.67
N PHE A 30 32.60 5.35 2.58
CA PHE A 30 32.06 4.01 2.62
C PHE A 30 30.56 4.05 2.38
N PHE A 31 30.08 3.42 1.32
CA PHE A 31 28.68 3.11 1.16
C PHE A 31 28.40 1.75 1.79
N ILE A 32 27.62 1.72 2.88
CA ILE A 32 27.29 0.49 3.58
C ILE A 32 25.90 0.02 3.12
N PRO A 33 25.83 -1.00 2.23
CA PRO A 33 24.55 -1.49 1.74
C PRO A 33 23.78 -2.19 2.87
N ARG A 34 22.46 -2.12 2.77
CA ARG A 34 21.59 -2.88 3.68
C ARG A 34 21.78 -4.37 3.45
N ALA A 35 22.04 -5.14 4.51
CA ALA A 35 22.09 -6.59 4.44
C ALA A 35 20.78 -7.17 3.86
N SER A 36 20.89 -8.12 2.94
CA SER A 36 19.74 -8.86 2.42
C SER A 36 19.05 -9.66 3.53
N ARG A 37 17.83 -10.13 3.27
CA ARG A 37 17.08 -10.97 4.20
C ARG A 37 17.91 -12.17 4.67
N GLU A 38 18.56 -12.86 3.74
CA GLU A 38 19.34 -14.08 3.99
C GLU A 38 20.67 -13.83 4.71
N GLN A 39 21.19 -12.60 4.63
CA GLN A 39 22.41 -12.20 5.30
C GLN A 39 22.19 -11.75 6.75
N ARG A 40 20.97 -11.50 7.16
CA ARG A 40 20.64 -11.06 8.53
C ARG A 40 20.43 -12.23 9.47
N PRO A 41 20.85 -12.12 10.73
CA PRO A 41 21.54 -10.99 11.37
C PRO A 41 23.02 -10.89 10.94
N VAL A 42 23.49 -9.64 10.78
CA VAL A 42 24.94 -9.37 10.67
C VAL A 42 25.45 -9.10 12.06
N TYR A 43 26.41 -9.90 12.52
CA TYR A 43 26.92 -9.83 13.89
C TYR A 43 28.44 -9.84 13.93
N ARG A 44 28.97 -9.27 14.99
CA ARG A 44 30.40 -9.26 15.33
C ARG A 44 30.72 -10.52 16.14
N THR A 45 31.92 -11.05 15.99
CA THR A 45 32.36 -12.27 16.69
C THR A 45 31.53 -13.49 16.30
N SER A 46 31.64 -14.57 17.05
CA SER A 46 30.88 -15.82 16.81
C SER A 46 29.53 -15.88 17.55
N GLN A 47 29.11 -14.79 18.20
CA GLN A 47 27.94 -14.77 19.06
C GLN A 47 26.85 -13.83 18.52
N PRO A 48 25.85 -14.34 17.77
CA PRO A 48 24.80 -13.50 17.17
C PRO A 48 24.01 -12.69 18.20
N TYR A 49 23.62 -13.28 19.32
CA TYR A 49 22.82 -12.59 20.36
C TYR A 49 23.56 -11.46 21.08
N ASN A 50 24.89 -11.52 21.12
CA ASN A 50 25.71 -10.49 21.75
C ASN A 50 26.39 -9.55 20.76
N GLY A 51 26.48 -9.97 19.49
CA GLY A 51 27.21 -9.29 18.44
C GLY A 51 26.37 -8.54 17.41
N THR A 52 25.02 -8.62 17.47
CA THR A 52 24.13 -7.96 16.53
C THR A 52 23.76 -6.59 17.02
N PHE A 53 23.95 -5.58 16.16
CA PHE A 53 23.63 -4.19 16.43
C PHE A 53 22.76 -3.62 15.30
N LYS A 54 21.90 -2.68 15.64
CA LYS A 54 21.16 -1.85 14.71
C LYS A 54 21.50 -0.39 14.93
N ARG A 55 21.54 0.37 13.85
CA ARG A 55 21.76 1.81 13.89
C ARG A 55 20.44 2.54 13.68
N ASN A 56 20.16 3.51 14.53
CA ASN A 56 19.14 4.53 14.31
C ASN A 56 19.80 5.92 14.18
N HIS A 57 18.99 6.98 14.18
CA HIS A 57 19.47 8.36 14.07
C HIS A 57 20.34 8.84 15.25
N GLU A 58 20.23 8.19 16.42
CA GLU A 58 20.94 8.56 17.65
C GLU A 58 22.24 7.77 17.85
N GLY A 59 22.33 6.53 17.30
CA GLY A 59 23.52 5.70 17.51
C GLY A 59 23.35 4.23 17.18
N ASP A 60 24.32 3.43 17.65
CA ASP A 60 24.32 1.98 17.49
C ASP A 60 23.75 1.33 18.75
N TYR A 61 22.69 0.53 18.57
CA TYR A 61 22.00 -0.20 19.65
C TYR A 61 22.16 -1.69 19.48
N LYS A 62 22.47 -2.37 20.58
CA LYS A 62 22.46 -3.83 20.61
C LYS A 62 21.04 -4.34 20.38
N CYS A 63 20.88 -5.30 19.47
CA CYS A 63 19.62 -5.98 19.25
C CYS A 63 19.25 -6.84 20.45
N THR A 64 17.97 -6.91 20.77
CA THR A 64 17.42 -7.86 21.73
C THR A 64 17.51 -9.29 21.20
N GLU A 65 17.48 -10.28 22.07
CA GLU A 65 17.48 -11.69 21.66
C GLU A 65 16.31 -12.01 20.73
N ARG A 66 15.13 -11.46 21.01
CA ARG A 66 13.93 -11.62 20.19
C ARG A 66 14.12 -11.04 18.78
N GLU A 67 14.73 -9.87 18.64
CA GLU A 67 15.04 -9.29 17.32
C GLU A 67 16.02 -10.17 16.53
N VAL A 68 17.01 -10.74 17.19
CA VAL A 68 17.96 -11.65 16.54
C VAL A 68 17.29 -12.95 16.13
N GLN A 69 16.46 -13.55 16.97
CA GLN A 69 15.67 -14.75 16.64
C GLN A 69 14.77 -14.49 15.42
N ARG A 70 14.09 -13.34 15.38
CA ARG A 70 13.27 -12.95 14.24
C ARG A 70 14.10 -12.81 12.96
N MET A 71 15.28 -12.21 13.02
CA MET A 71 16.16 -12.09 11.86
C MET A 71 16.55 -13.48 11.31
N PHE A 72 16.82 -14.46 12.17
CA PHE A 72 17.07 -15.83 11.75
C PHE A 72 15.83 -16.49 11.13
N SER A 73 14.67 -16.29 11.74
CA SER A 73 13.41 -16.79 11.19
C SER A 73 13.13 -16.18 9.81
N ASP A 74 13.33 -14.88 9.66
CA ASP A 74 13.19 -14.16 8.39
C ASP A 74 14.19 -14.63 7.33
N ALA A 75 15.40 -14.99 7.72
CA ALA A 75 16.43 -15.51 6.82
C ALA A 75 16.11 -16.89 6.26
N ASN A 76 15.29 -17.68 6.95
CA ASN A 76 14.92 -19.03 6.53
C ASN A 76 13.87 -19.03 5.41
N VAL A 77 14.31 -18.78 4.20
CA VAL A 77 13.44 -18.74 3.00
C VAL A 77 12.86 -20.10 2.62
N SER A 78 13.61 -21.17 2.96
CA SER A 78 13.27 -22.55 2.59
C SER A 78 12.16 -23.15 3.44
N ASN A 79 12.01 -22.68 4.69
CA ASN A 79 10.99 -23.14 5.62
C ASN A 79 10.30 -21.93 6.26
N PRO A 80 9.33 -21.30 5.57
CA PRO A 80 8.59 -20.16 6.10
C PRO A 80 7.89 -20.50 7.41
N ALA A 81 7.80 -19.54 8.34
CA ALA A 81 7.21 -19.74 9.66
C ALA A 81 5.76 -20.27 9.61
N ASP A 82 4.99 -19.83 8.60
CA ASP A 82 3.60 -20.26 8.38
C ASP A 82 3.46 -21.72 7.90
N SER A 83 4.56 -22.36 7.45
CA SER A 83 4.59 -23.75 7.03
C SER A 83 4.96 -24.73 8.17
N ARG A 84 5.22 -24.24 9.38
CA ARG A 84 5.51 -25.04 10.56
C ARG A 84 4.32 -25.95 10.90
N ILE A 85 4.60 -27.22 11.20
CA ILE A 85 3.60 -28.21 11.62
C ILE A 85 3.28 -27.99 13.09
N LEU A 86 2.00 -28.00 13.43
CA LEU A 86 1.48 -27.93 14.78
C LEU A 86 1.19 -29.35 15.28
N ARG A 87 1.62 -29.63 16.51
CA ARG A 87 1.45 -30.96 17.12
C ARG A 87 0.07 -31.06 17.75
N ASN A 88 -0.53 -32.24 17.62
CA ASN A 88 -1.82 -32.57 18.26
C ASN A 88 -3.00 -31.72 17.81
N TYR A 89 -2.91 -31.09 16.63
CA TYR A 89 -4.03 -30.40 15.98
C TYR A 89 -4.78 -31.36 15.06
N SER A 90 -6.09 -31.26 15.07
CA SER A 90 -7.01 -32.11 14.32
C SER A 90 -7.99 -31.29 13.46
N LEU A 91 -8.90 -31.94 12.76
CA LEU A 91 -10.02 -31.27 12.08
C LEU A 91 -10.97 -30.58 13.07
N ASP A 92 -11.01 -31.02 14.32
CA ASP A 92 -11.89 -30.42 15.35
C ASP A 92 -11.41 -29.03 15.77
N ASP A 93 -10.14 -28.68 15.49
CA ASP A 93 -9.57 -27.36 15.74
C ASP A 93 -9.89 -26.37 14.61
N LEU A 94 -10.47 -26.85 13.51
CA LEU A 94 -10.85 -26.00 12.38
C LEU A 94 -12.34 -25.64 12.42
N ASP A 95 -12.63 -24.42 11.95
CA ASP A 95 -13.95 -23.99 11.60
C ASP A 95 -14.32 -24.53 10.20
N MET A 96 -15.11 -25.61 10.16
CA MET A 96 -15.48 -26.27 8.92
C MET A 96 -16.42 -25.41 8.05
N GLU A 97 -17.10 -24.41 8.62
CA GLU A 97 -17.85 -23.43 7.84
C GLU A 97 -16.92 -22.55 7.01
N SER A 98 -15.85 -22.06 7.60
CA SER A 98 -14.77 -21.34 6.87
C SER A 98 -14.17 -22.19 5.75
N VAL A 99 -13.92 -23.48 5.99
CA VAL A 99 -13.43 -24.39 4.95
C VAL A 99 -14.44 -24.53 3.81
N ALA A 100 -15.73 -24.71 4.12
CA ALA A 100 -16.78 -24.83 3.13
C ALA A 100 -16.94 -23.56 2.28
N GLN A 101 -16.96 -22.39 2.90
CA GLN A 101 -17.03 -21.10 2.22
C GLN A 101 -15.78 -20.85 1.34
N TYR A 102 -14.59 -21.20 1.82
CA TYR A 102 -13.37 -21.11 1.03
C TYR A 102 -13.42 -22.02 -0.21
N ARG A 103 -13.92 -23.25 -0.08
CA ARG A 103 -14.12 -24.17 -1.21
C ARG A 103 -15.10 -23.63 -2.24
N GLN A 104 -16.15 -22.90 -1.80
CA GLN A 104 -17.07 -22.22 -2.73
C GLN A 104 -16.32 -21.14 -3.55
N LEU A 105 -15.54 -20.27 -2.89
CA LEU A 105 -14.75 -19.28 -3.59
C LEU A 105 -13.71 -19.91 -4.51
N PHE A 106 -13.08 -21.02 -4.08
CA PHE A 106 -12.16 -21.77 -4.93
C PHE A 106 -12.84 -22.30 -6.20
N LYS A 107 -14.04 -22.85 -6.09
CA LYS A 107 -14.82 -23.32 -7.25
C LYS A 107 -15.20 -22.16 -8.17
N LEU A 108 -15.57 -21.01 -7.63
CA LEU A 108 -15.89 -19.82 -8.43
C LEU A 108 -14.64 -19.29 -9.17
N ALA A 109 -13.49 -19.26 -8.51
CA ALA A 109 -12.25 -18.81 -9.12
C ALA A 109 -11.67 -19.82 -10.13
N LYS A 110 -11.96 -21.11 -9.97
CA LYS A 110 -11.39 -22.24 -10.75
C LYS A 110 -12.46 -23.33 -10.97
N PRO A 111 -13.45 -23.12 -11.83
CA PRO A 111 -14.62 -24.01 -11.97
C PRO A 111 -14.28 -25.48 -12.25
N ASP A 112 -13.33 -25.74 -13.15
CA ASP A 112 -12.98 -27.09 -13.63
C ASP A 112 -11.74 -27.68 -12.95
N HIS A 113 -11.36 -27.14 -11.79
CA HIS A 113 -10.14 -27.60 -11.12
C HIS A 113 -10.36 -28.97 -10.47
N PRO A 114 -9.46 -29.97 -10.70
CA PRO A 114 -9.64 -31.34 -10.19
C PRO A 114 -9.70 -31.43 -8.65
N TRP A 115 -9.23 -30.43 -7.92
CA TRP A 115 -9.34 -30.42 -6.45
C TRP A 115 -10.74 -30.11 -5.94
N SER A 116 -11.65 -29.66 -6.80
CA SER A 116 -13.03 -29.31 -6.42
C SER A 116 -13.83 -30.51 -5.92
N VAL A 117 -13.48 -31.72 -6.35
CA VAL A 117 -14.16 -32.97 -5.99
C VAL A 117 -13.49 -33.75 -4.83
N LEU A 118 -12.35 -33.27 -4.32
CA LEU A 118 -11.65 -33.91 -3.20
C LEU A 118 -12.44 -33.79 -1.90
N SER A 119 -12.24 -34.73 -0.96
CA SER A 119 -12.69 -34.56 0.42
C SER A 119 -12.08 -33.31 1.06
N ASP A 120 -12.67 -32.79 2.14
CA ASP A 120 -12.15 -31.61 2.84
C ASP A 120 -10.71 -31.81 3.28
N PHE A 121 -10.41 -32.97 3.85
CA PHE A 121 -9.05 -33.28 4.31
C PHE A 121 -8.03 -33.35 3.17
N GLU A 122 -8.36 -34.02 2.06
CA GLU A 122 -7.47 -34.06 0.91
C GLU A 122 -7.31 -32.68 0.25
N PHE A 123 -8.37 -31.88 0.23
CA PHE A 123 -8.31 -30.51 -0.25
C PHE A 123 -7.37 -29.67 0.64
N LEU A 124 -7.52 -29.74 1.97
CA LEU A 124 -6.65 -29.05 2.94
C LEU A 124 -5.18 -29.43 2.77
N LYS A 125 -4.87 -30.70 2.48
CA LYS A 125 -3.51 -31.13 2.11
C LYS A 125 -3.01 -30.45 0.83
N LYS A 126 -3.84 -30.37 -0.20
CA LYS A 126 -3.45 -29.77 -1.49
C LYS A 126 -3.15 -28.28 -1.39
N ILE A 127 -3.91 -27.56 -0.60
CA ILE A 127 -3.70 -26.10 -0.42
C ILE A 127 -2.52 -25.81 0.53
N GLY A 128 -2.07 -26.78 1.33
CA GLY A 128 -0.95 -26.68 2.28
C GLY A 128 -1.38 -26.36 3.71
N ALA A 129 -2.68 -26.49 4.03
CA ALA A 129 -3.17 -26.38 5.39
C ALA A 129 -2.74 -27.57 6.26
N TYR A 130 -2.51 -28.71 5.64
CA TYR A 130 -1.92 -29.91 6.24
C TYR A 130 -0.71 -30.37 5.42
N ARG A 131 0.35 -30.80 6.05
CA ARG A 131 1.55 -31.30 5.35
C ARG A 131 2.24 -32.43 6.12
N THR A 132 3.07 -33.19 5.40
CA THR A 132 4.03 -34.14 5.97
C THR A 132 5.43 -33.60 5.72
N ASP A 133 6.23 -33.46 6.74
CA ASP A 133 7.67 -33.19 6.62
C ASP A 133 8.40 -34.44 6.14
N ARG A 134 9.09 -34.35 5.01
CA ARG A 134 9.74 -35.51 4.40
C ARG A 134 11.00 -35.94 5.15
N GLY A 135 11.64 -35.04 5.88
CA GLY A 135 12.84 -35.30 6.65
C GLY A 135 12.51 -35.99 7.95
N THR A 136 11.61 -35.45 8.75
CA THR A 136 11.23 -35.95 10.07
C THR A 136 10.11 -36.99 10.04
N LYS A 137 9.35 -37.09 8.94
CA LYS A 137 8.10 -37.87 8.80
C LYS A 137 6.95 -37.37 9.69
N GLU A 138 7.13 -36.21 10.34
CA GLU A 138 6.08 -35.55 11.09
C GLU A 138 5.01 -35.03 10.14
N GLU A 139 3.75 -35.19 10.51
CA GLU A 139 2.63 -34.69 9.74
C GLU A 139 1.60 -33.99 10.64
N GLY A 140 0.92 -32.99 10.10
CA GLY A 140 -0.07 -32.26 10.86
C GLY A 140 -0.53 -30.99 10.13
N PHE A 141 -1.42 -30.27 10.80
CA PHE A 141 -1.86 -28.95 10.35
C PHE A 141 -0.71 -27.95 10.44
N THR A 142 -0.64 -27.06 9.47
CA THR A 142 0.34 -25.98 9.46
C THR A 142 -0.18 -24.74 10.17
N VAL A 143 0.72 -23.89 10.65
CA VAL A 143 0.35 -22.57 11.19
C VAL A 143 -0.54 -21.82 10.21
N ALA A 144 -0.22 -21.84 8.89
CA ALA A 144 -1.06 -21.23 7.85
C ALA A 144 -2.47 -21.84 7.80
N GLY A 145 -2.60 -23.15 7.91
CA GLY A 145 -3.91 -23.82 7.90
C GLY A 145 -4.77 -23.43 9.09
N VAL A 146 -4.17 -23.38 10.27
CA VAL A 146 -4.88 -22.97 11.50
C VAL A 146 -5.17 -21.47 11.51
N LEU A 147 -4.24 -20.60 11.08
CA LEU A 147 -4.53 -19.17 10.92
C LEU A 147 -5.67 -18.90 9.94
N MET A 148 -5.75 -19.67 8.86
CA MET A 148 -6.74 -19.47 7.80
C MET A 148 -8.12 -19.99 8.16
N PHE A 149 -8.21 -21.13 8.87
CA PHE A 149 -9.45 -21.87 9.10
C PHE A 149 -9.67 -22.29 10.55
N GLY A 150 -8.75 -22.01 11.46
CA GLY A 150 -8.85 -22.45 12.85
C GLY A 150 -9.98 -21.75 13.59
N LYS A 151 -10.46 -22.43 14.64
CA LYS A 151 -11.25 -21.81 15.69
C LYS A 151 -10.37 -20.85 16.50
N GLU A 152 -10.94 -19.82 17.10
CA GLU A 152 -10.19 -18.79 17.82
C GLU A 152 -9.27 -19.37 18.91
N ASN A 153 -9.77 -20.32 19.69
CA ASN A 153 -9.00 -21.00 20.74
C ASN A 153 -7.82 -21.81 20.19
N ALA A 154 -7.96 -22.42 19.02
CA ALA A 154 -6.88 -23.16 18.39
C ALA A 154 -5.80 -22.23 17.81
N ILE A 155 -6.20 -21.06 17.27
CA ILE A 155 -5.26 -20.06 16.77
C ILE A 155 -4.47 -19.43 17.92
N THR A 156 -5.14 -19.10 19.02
CA THR A 156 -4.53 -18.40 20.18
C THR A 156 -3.82 -19.32 21.15
N ASP A 157 -3.76 -20.62 20.86
CA ASP A 157 -2.94 -21.57 21.63
C ASP A 157 -1.45 -21.21 21.55
N ASN A 158 -0.72 -21.52 22.64
CA ASN A 158 0.72 -21.24 22.75
C ASN A 158 1.58 -21.88 21.64
N GLU A 159 1.14 -23.03 21.11
CA GLU A 159 1.82 -23.73 20.01
C GLU A 159 1.59 -23.05 18.65
N CYS A 160 0.58 -22.21 18.49
CA CYS A 160 0.26 -21.53 17.23
C CYS A 160 0.64 -20.05 17.27
N CYS A 161 -0.31 -19.17 17.55
CA CYS A 161 -0.15 -17.72 17.50
C CYS A 161 -0.87 -17.04 18.70
N PRO A 162 -0.29 -17.12 19.92
CA PRO A 162 -0.98 -16.70 21.16
C PRO A 162 -1.36 -15.21 21.18
N ASN A 163 -0.71 -14.38 20.37
CA ASN A 163 -1.00 -12.94 20.28
C ASN A 163 -1.87 -12.58 19.06
N PHE A 164 -2.47 -13.57 18.41
CA PHE A 164 -3.30 -13.33 17.24
C PHE A 164 -4.56 -12.54 17.62
N PHE A 165 -4.69 -11.35 17.07
CA PHE A 165 -5.84 -10.47 17.30
C PHE A 165 -6.04 -9.58 16.06
N PRO A 166 -6.80 -10.01 15.05
CA PRO A 166 -7.10 -9.17 13.89
C PRO A 166 -8.11 -8.09 14.27
N ASP A 167 -7.82 -6.83 13.97
CA ASP A 167 -8.65 -5.70 14.36
C ASP A 167 -8.94 -4.78 13.17
N TYR A 168 -10.22 -4.57 12.87
CA TYR A 168 -10.69 -3.57 11.93
C TYR A 168 -11.48 -2.50 12.68
N GLN A 169 -11.15 -1.24 12.46
CA GLN A 169 -11.73 -0.08 13.12
C GLN A 169 -12.22 0.94 12.09
N GLU A 170 -13.47 1.35 12.15
CA GLU A 170 -13.99 2.51 11.45
C GLU A 170 -13.92 3.75 12.34
N LYS A 171 -13.30 4.81 11.83
CA LYS A 171 -13.13 6.11 12.48
C LYS A 171 -13.68 7.20 11.58
N LEU A 172 -15.01 7.18 11.40
CA LEU A 172 -15.71 8.05 10.47
C LEU A 172 -16.29 9.30 11.14
N SER A 173 -16.23 9.39 12.48
CA SER A 173 -16.69 10.55 13.25
C SER A 173 -15.53 11.48 13.58
N ASP A 174 -15.75 12.78 13.44
CA ASP A 174 -14.82 13.83 13.87
C ASP A 174 -14.91 14.10 15.38
N ASN A 175 -15.89 13.52 16.08
CA ASN A 175 -16.01 13.64 17.54
C ASN A 175 -14.89 12.85 18.22
N PRO A 176 -13.97 13.50 18.96
CA PRO A 176 -12.84 12.84 19.62
C PRO A 176 -13.26 11.85 20.72
N GLU A 177 -14.48 11.96 21.25
CA GLU A 177 -15.02 11.03 22.26
C GLU A 177 -15.42 9.68 21.62
N ILE A 178 -15.69 9.67 20.31
CA ILE A 178 -16.03 8.45 19.57
C ILE A 178 -14.75 7.79 19.10
N ARG A 179 -14.30 6.78 19.83
CA ARG A 179 -13.06 6.07 19.54
C ARG A 179 -13.09 5.30 18.21
N TRP A 180 -14.26 4.73 17.86
CA TRP A 180 -14.59 4.08 16.57
C TRP A 180 -16.09 4.13 16.35
N THR A 181 -16.52 4.27 15.10
CA THR A 181 -17.93 4.20 14.68
C THR A 181 -18.39 2.77 14.48
N ASN A 182 -17.44 1.89 14.10
CA ASN A 182 -17.67 0.44 13.99
C ASN A 182 -16.35 -0.31 14.21
N ARG A 183 -16.41 -1.59 14.60
CA ARG A 183 -15.24 -2.43 14.84
C ARG A 183 -15.55 -3.90 14.52
N ILE A 184 -14.58 -4.59 13.94
CA ILE A 184 -14.59 -6.05 13.75
C ILE A 184 -13.33 -6.59 14.41
N CYS A 185 -13.48 -7.31 15.51
CA CYS A 185 -12.40 -7.93 16.26
C CYS A 185 -12.91 -9.24 16.86
N PRO A 186 -12.04 -10.09 17.41
CA PRO A 186 -12.45 -11.26 18.18
C PRO A 186 -13.33 -10.84 19.35
N ASP A 187 -14.60 -11.23 19.33
CA ASP A 187 -15.61 -10.91 20.36
C ASP A 187 -16.48 -12.12 20.73
N GLY A 188 -16.11 -13.30 20.19
CA GLY A 188 -16.82 -14.55 20.40
C GLY A 188 -18.11 -14.73 19.59
N THR A 189 -18.48 -13.74 18.74
CA THR A 189 -19.66 -13.86 17.87
C THR A 189 -19.36 -14.53 16.54
N TRP A 190 -18.11 -14.77 16.24
CA TRP A 190 -17.63 -15.41 15.02
C TRP A 190 -16.25 -16.05 15.25
N GLU A 191 -15.90 -17.04 14.43
CA GLU A 191 -14.55 -17.63 14.48
C GLU A 191 -13.55 -16.67 13.85
N ALA A 192 -12.69 -16.07 14.70
CA ALA A 192 -11.82 -14.97 14.32
C ALA A 192 -10.56 -15.44 13.59
N ASN A 193 -10.72 -16.28 12.54
CA ASN A 193 -9.62 -16.68 11.66
C ASN A 193 -9.39 -15.65 10.53
N LEU A 194 -8.28 -15.78 9.81
CA LEU A 194 -7.90 -14.85 8.74
C LEU A 194 -8.89 -14.82 7.58
N PHE A 195 -9.49 -15.98 7.25
CA PHE A 195 -10.44 -16.07 6.16
C PHE A 195 -11.73 -15.32 6.49
N GLN A 196 -12.26 -15.50 7.69
CA GLN A 196 -13.45 -14.78 8.15
C GLN A 196 -13.18 -13.29 8.31
N PHE A 197 -11.99 -12.91 8.82
CA PHE A 197 -11.59 -11.52 8.88
C PHE A 197 -11.55 -10.88 7.48
N TYR A 198 -10.95 -11.55 6.52
CA TYR A 198 -10.92 -11.11 5.13
C TYR A 198 -12.34 -10.93 4.54
N LEU A 199 -13.22 -11.92 4.71
CA LEU A 199 -14.59 -11.86 4.20
C LEU A 199 -15.42 -10.73 4.82
N ARG A 200 -15.18 -10.39 6.09
CA ARG A 200 -15.92 -9.34 6.81
C ARG A 200 -15.38 -7.94 6.50
N VAL A 201 -14.08 -7.79 6.35
CA VAL A 201 -13.42 -6.49 6.18
C VAL A 201 -13.46 -6.01 4.73
N LEU A 202 -13.21 -6.89 3.75
CA LEU A 202 -13.15 -6.49 2.35
C LEU A 202 -14.41 -5.76 1.85
N PRO A 203 -15.64 -6.23 2.12
CA PRO A 203 -16.85 -5.52 1.71
C PRO A 203 -16.98 -4.12 2.34
N ARG A 204 -16.55 -3.96 3.61
CA ARG A 204 -16.56 -2.65 4.29
C ARG A 204 -15.63 -1.66 3.63
N LEU A 205 -14.41 -2.09 3.31
CA LEU A 205 -13.44 -1.26 2.60
C LEU A 205 -13.89 -0.94 1.17
N SER A 206 -14.51 -1.90 0.48
CA SER A 206 -15.02 -1.71 -0.88
C SER A 206 -16.21 -0.75 -0.94
N ALA A 207 -17.00 -0.68 0.11
CA ALA A 207 -18.21 0.15 0.14
C ALA A 207 -17.93 1.66 0.10
N VAL A 208 -16.74 2.10 0.58
CA VAL A 208 -16.36 3.52 0.59
C VAL A 208 -15.68 3.97 -0.70
N LEU A 209 -15.37 3.04 -1.60
CA LEU A 209 -14.72 3.36 -2.86
C LEU A 209 -15.75 3.82 -3.91
N PRO A 210 -15.38 4.77 -4.78
CA PRO A 210 -16.24 5.21 -5.86
C PRO A 210 -16.59 4.05 -6.80
N LYS A 211 -17.86 3.92 -7.15
CA LYS A 211 -18.39 2.96 -8.13
C LYS A 211 -18.85 3.74 -9.36
N PRO A 212 -17.94 4.12 -10.27
CA PRO A 212 -18.33 4.77 -11.48
C PRO A 212 -19.20 3.82 -12.32
N PHE A 213 -20.18 4.39 -13.02
CA PHE A 213 -21.01 3.63 -13.94
C PHE A 213 -20.18 3.30 -15.19
N ILE A 214 -19.54 2.13 -15.19
CA ILE A 214 -18.77 1.65 -16.34
C ILE A 214 -19.51 0.46 -16.94
N LEU A 215 -19.87 0.57 -18.24
CA LEU A 215 -20.40 -0.52 -19.03
C LEU A 215 -19.29 -1.10 -19.92
N GLU A 216 -18.97 -2.37 -19.76
CA GLU A 216 -18.24 -3.14 -20.76
C GLU A 216 -19.23 -3.99 -21.55
N GLY A 217 -19.57 -3.53 -22.75
CA GLY A 217 -20.69 -4.07 -23.49
C GLY A 217 -22.00 -3.84 -22.75
N ASN A 218 -22.74 -4.93 -22.46
CA ASN A 218 -24.00 -4.90 -21.68
C ASN A 218 -23.84 -5.29 -20.21
N ILE A 219 -22.60 -5.46 -19.73
CA ILE A 219 -22.32 -5.89 -18.34
C ILE A 219 -21.77 -4.69 -17.56
N ARG A 220 -22.45 -4.39 -16.44
CA ARG A 220 -21.93 -3.40 -15.49
C ARG A 220 -20.76 -3.99 -14.72
N ARG A 221 -19.63 -3.29 -14.74
CA ARG A 221 -18.50 -3.61 -13.85
C ARG A 221 -18.52 -2.67 -12.65
N ASP A 222 -18.78 -3.25 -11.48
CA ASP A 222 -18.75 -2.53 -10.20
C ASP A 222 -17.34 -2.53 -9.57
N GLU A 223 -16.42 -3.38 -10.04
CA GLU A 223 -15.06 -3.47 -9.55
C GLU A 223 -14.12 -2.59 -10.37
N THR A 224 -13.55 -1.57 -9.71
CA THR A 224 -12.56 -0.65 -10.30
C THR A 224 -11.13 -1.08 -9.91
N PRO A 225 -10.09 -0.54 -10.56
CA PRO A 225 -8.70 -0.74 -10.13
C PRO A 225 -8.46 -0.34 -8.66
N ALA A 226 -9.21 0.61 -8.09
CA ALA A 226 -9.13 0.97 -6.67
C ALA A 226 -9.64 -0.16 -5.75
N HIS A 227 -10.69 -0.89 -6.16
CA HIS A 227 -11.17 -2.07 -5.43
C HIS A 227 -10.11 -3.19 -5.45
N VAL A 228 -9.47 -3.41 -6.60
CA VAL A 228 -8.35 -4.37 -6.71
C VAL A 228 -7.20 -3.97 -5.79
N ALA A 229 -6.86 -2.68 -5.73
CA ALA A 229 -5.80 -2.16 -4.86
C ALA A 229 -6.09 -2.40 -3.38
N VAL A 230 -7.32 -2.17 -2.92
CA VAL A 230 -7.72 -2.40 -1.52
C VAL A 230 -7.72 -3.88 -1.18
N ARG A 231 -8.21 -4.73 -2.07
CA ARG A 231 -8.15 -6.19 -1.91
C ARG A 231 -6.70 -6.67 -1.77
N GLU A 232 -5.82 -6.20 -2.65
CA GLU A 232 -4.39 -6.52 -2.61
C GLU A 232 -3.74 -6.04 -1.31
N ALA A 233 -4.05 -4.82 -0.84
CA ALA A 233 -3.53 -4.29 0.42
C ALA A 233 -3.98 -5.12 1.63
N LEU A 234 -5.24 -5.56 1.66
CA LEU A 234 -5.76 -6.42 2.73
C LEU A 234 -5.11 -7.81 2.73
N VAL A 235 -4.93 -8.41 1.55
CA VAL A 235 -4.20 -9.68 1.44
C VAL A 235 -2.75 -9.51 1.86
N ASN A 236 -2.09 -8.43 1.43
CA ASN A 236 -0.72 -8.13 1.81
C ASN A 236 -0.57 -7.93 3.32
N LEU A 237 -1.55 -7.33 3.99
CA LEU A 237 -1.59 -7.30 5.46
C LEU A 237 -1.53 -8.73 6.02
N CYS A 238 -2.36 -9.66 5.55
CA CYS A 238 -2.40 -11.03 6.05
C CYS A 238 -1.10 -11.81 5.77
N ILE A 239 -0.56 -11.71 4.55
CA ILE A 239 0.58 -12.55 4.13
C ILE A 239 1.95 -12.01 4.55
N HIS A 240 2.02 -10.75 5.00
CA HIS A 240 3.27 -10.13 5.47
C HIS A 240 3.34 -9.91 6.98
N THR A 241 2.24 -10.10 7.71
CA THR A 241 2.24 -10.05 9.18
C THR A 241 3.19 -11.08 9.77
N ASP A 242 3.96 -10.65 10.74
CA ASP A 242 4.74 -11.53 11.61
C ASP A 242 3.86 -11.96 12.79
N TYR A 243 3.28 -13.14 12.69
CA TYR A 243 2.38 -13.69 13.71
C TYR A 243 3.07 -14.13 15.00
N SER A 244 4.41 -14.08 15.04
CA SER A 244 5.19 -14.33 16.25
C SER A 244 5.35 -13.08 17.12
N GLU A 245 5.05 -11.89 16.59
CA GLU A 245 5.18 -10.63 17.31
C GLU A 245 4.02 -10.39 18.29
N ASN A 246 4.35 -9.72 19.41
CA ASN A 246 3.34 -9.27 20.36
C ASN A 246 2.80 -7.89 19.95
N ALA A 247 2.17 -7.84 18.78
CA ALA A 247 1.54 -6.64 18.27
C ALA A 247 0.33 -7.02 17.42
N THR A 248 -0.62 -6.12 17.31
CA THR A 248 -1.91 -6.36 16.67
C THR A 248 -1.86 -6.01 15.19
N MET A 249 -2.38 -6.89 14.35
CA MET A 249 -2.68 -6.62 12.94
C MET A 249 -3.93 -5.73 12.86
N VAL A 250 -3.83 -4.51 12.31
CA VAL A 250 -4.92 -3.53 12.36
C VAL A 250 -5.20 -2.93 10.99
N VAL A 251 -6.49 -2.84 10.65
CA VAL A 251 -7.00 -2.01 9.54
C VAL A 251 -7.81 -0.86 10.12
N ARG A 252 -7.48 0.38 9.75
CA ARG A 252 -8.26 1.57 10.15
C ARG A 252 -8.82 2.28 8.93
N LEU A 253 -10.14 2.41 8.91
CA LEU A 253 -10.87 3.18 7.90
C LEU A 253 -11.22 4.54 8.47
N TYR A 254 -10.74 5.60 7.83
CA TYR A 254 -11.11 6.99 8.10
C TYR A 254 -11.95 7.54 6.94
N SER A 255 -12.54 8.70 7.10
CA SER A 255 -13.31 9.38 6.04
C SER A 255 -12.49 9.64 4.77
N ASN A 256 -11.17 9.87 4.91
CA ASN A 256 -10.28 10.27 3.82
C ASN A 256 -9.10 9.32 3.60
N LYS A 257 -8.99 8.22 4.33
CA LYS A 257 -7.86 7.26 4.17
C LYS A 257 -8.16 5.90 4.74
N ILE A 258 -7.41 4.92 4.26
CA ILE A 258 -7.33 3.58 4.82
C ILE A 258 -5.89 3.36 5.30
N VAL A 259 -5.72 2.82 6.50
CA VAL A 259 -4.41 2.53 7.09
C VAL A 259 -4.35 1.05 7.45
N PHE A 260 -3.39 0.34 6.85
CA PHE A 260 -3.07 -1.05 7.14
C PHE A 260 -1.79 -1.09 7.98
N THR A 261 -1.86 -1.71 9.15
CA THR A 261 -0.71 -1.82 10.07
C THR A 261 -0.47 -3.29 10.40
N ASN A 262 0.68 -3.80 10.05
CA ASN A 262 1.05 -5.18 10.37
C ASN A 262 2.34 -5.26 11.20
N PRO A 263 2.36 -6.15 12.20
CA PRO A 263 3.53 -6.48 12.98
C PRO A 263 4.69 -7.00 12.14
N GLY A 264 5.90 -6.70 12.58
CA GLY A 264 7.14 -7.15 11.98
C GLY A 264 7.87 -6.10 11.17
N THR A 265 8.94 -6.51 10.51
CA THR A 265 9.80 -5.64 9.71
C THR A 265 9.54 -5.80 8.22
N LEU A 266 9.83 -4.75 7.47
CA LEU A 266 9.82 -4.81 6.01
C LEU A 266 10.97 -5.70 5.51
N LEU A 267 10.64 -6.75 4.75
CA LEU A 267 11.62 -7.73 4.27
C LEU A 267 12.46 -7.21 3.09
N VAL A 268 12.00 -6.19 2.40
CA VAL A 268 12.67 -5.49 1.30
C VAL A 268 13.02 -4.06 1.72
N SER A 269 13.86 -3.37 0.96
CA SER A 269 14.06 -1.93 1.17
C SER A 269 12.86 -1.13 0.67
N LYS A 270 12.68 0.11 1.15
CA LYS A 270 11.63 1.01 0.61
C LYS A 270 11.82 1.27 -0.89
N MET A 271 13.07 1.38 -1.35
CA MET A 271 13.38 1.54 -2.77
C MET A 271 12.92 0.32 -3.57
N GLN A 272 13.16 -0.90 -3.09
CA GLN A 272 12.66 -2.13 -3.72
C GLN A 272 11.14 -2.26 -3.66
N TYR A 273 10.50 -1.71 -2.62
CA TYR A 273 9.03 -1.72 -2.50
C TYR A 273 8.36 -0.85 -3.57
N TYR A 274 8.89 0.35 -3.86
CA TYR A 274 8.35 1.27 -4.86
C TYR A 274 8.95 1.10 -6.25
N GLY A 275 10.09 0.44 -6.35
CA GLY A 275 10.79 0.14 -7.60
C GLY A 275 10.43 -1.22 -8.13
N GLU A 276 11.34 -1.83 -8.87
CA GLU A 276 11.10 -3.11 -9.54
C GLU A 276 10.87 -4.27 -8.56
N SER A 277 9.77 -4.92 -8.71
CA SER A 277 9.31 -6.30 -8.51
C SER A 277 10.15 -7.29 -7.67
N ALA A 278 10.75 -6.89 -6.54
CA ALA A 278 11.25 -7.86 -5.57
C ALA A 278 10.11 -8.30 -4.65
N SER A 279 9.37 -9.32 -5.05
CA SER A 279 8.35 -9.92 -4.20
C SER A 279 8.96 -10.89 -3.20
N VAL A 280 9.03 -10.48 -1.94
CA VAL A 280 9.44 -11.33 -0.83
C VAL A 280 8.26 -11.48 0.13
N CYS A 281 7.59 -12.61 0.08
CA CYS A 281 6.47 -12.94 0.98
C CYS A 281 6.99 -13.59 2.27
N ARG A 282 6.45 -13.18 3.44
CA ARG A 282 6.74 -13.79 4.74
C ARG A 282 6.02 -15.12 4.87
N ASN A 283 4.72 -15.16 4.60
CA ASN A 283 3.83 -16.30 4.80
C ASN A 283 3.41 -16.89 3.44
N LYS A 284 4.30 -17.71 2.86
CA LYS A 284 4.13 -18.25 1.50
C LYS A 284 2.94 -19.21 1.37
N THR A 285 2.60 -19.92 2.44
CA THR A 285 1.46 -20.86 2.43
C THR A 285 0.15 -20.08 2.44
N LEU A 286 0.03 -19.03 3.25
CA LEU A 286 -1.10 -18.12 3.22
C LEU A 286 -1.24 -17.44 1.87
N GLN A 287 -0.13 -16.96 1.27
CA GLN A 287 -0.15 -16.39 -0.07
C GLN A 287 -0.74 -17.35 -1.10
N LYS A 288 -0.29 -18.62 -1.09
CA LYS A 288 -0.84 -19.66 -1.97
C LYS A 288 -2.35 -19.83 -1.76
N MET A 289 -2.82 -19.84 -0.50
CA MET A 289 -4.26 -19.96 -0.22
C MET A 289 -5.04 -18.77 -0.79
N PHE A 290 -4.63 -17.52 -0.59
CA PHE A 290 -5.30 -16.36 -1.18
C PHE A 290 -5.26 -16.36 -2.71
N MET A 291 -4.16 -16.85 -3.32
CA MET A 291 -4.06 -17.00 -4.79
C MET A 291 -5.07 -18.02 -5.34
N LEU A 292 -5.29 -19.11 -4.63
CA LEU A 292 -6.20 -20.18 -5.06
C LEU A 292 -7.66 -19.73 -5.18
N ILE A 293 -8.07 -18.75 -4.38
CA ILE A 293 -9.41 -18.14 -4.43
C ILE A 293 -9.46 -16.85 -5.29
N GLY A 294 -8.38 -16.54 -6.04
CA GLY A 294 -8.32 -15.37 -6.91
C GLY A 294 -8.17 -14.03 -6.18
N SER A 295 -7.85 -14.05 -4.88
CA SER A 295 -7.70 -12.82 -4.09
C SER A 295 -6.29 -12.23 -4.12
N ALA A 296 -5.29 -13.00 -4.56
CA ALA A 296 -3.91 -12.58 -4.76
C ALA A 296 -3.36 -13.11 -6.07
N GLU A 297 -2.26 -12.52 -6.55
CA GLU A 297 -1.51 -13.03 -7.70
C GLU A 297 -0.06 -13.36 -7.30
N LYS A 298 0.56 -14.22 -8.12
CA LYS A 298 1.99 -14.51 -8.01
C LYS A 298 2.77 -13.44 -8.80
N ALA A 299 3.98 -13.11 -8.39
CA ALA A 299 4.94 -12.36 -9.20
C ALA A 299 5.10 -10.86 -8.94
N GLY A 300 5.02 -10.43 -7.69
CA GLY A 300 5.50 -9.08 -7.35
C GLY A 300 4.64 -7.90 -7.82
N SER A 301 3.53 -8.18 -8.52
CA SER A 301 2.63 -7.15 -9.06
C SER A 301 1.72 -6.50 -8.01
N GLY A 302 1.76 -6.94 -6.74
CA GLY A 302 0.83 -6.47 -5.71
C GLY A 302 0.97 -4.97 -5.43
N VAL A 303 2.19 -4.49 -5.26
CA VAL A 303 2.45 -3.06 -5.03
C VAL A 303 2.08 -2.24 -6.25
N ASP A 304 2.40 -2.71 -7.45
CA ASP A 304 2.05 -2.04 -8.70
C ASP A 304 0.53 -1.89 -8.85
N LYS A 305 -0.25 -2.92 -8.48
CA LYS A 305 -1.72 -2.85 -8.47
C LYS A 305 -2.25 -1.85 -7.45
N ILE A 306 -1.64 -1.78 -6.26
CA ILE A 306 -2.00 -0.79 -5.24
C ILE A 306 -1.74 0.62 -5.79
N LEU A 307 -0.56 0.86 -6.35
CA LEU A 307 -0.19 2.15 -6.92
C LEU A 307 -1.05 2.52 -8.13
N ALA A 308 -1.26 1.57 -9.05
CA ALA A 308 -2.07 1.77 -10.25
C ALA A 308 -3.54 2.04 -9.91
N GLY A 309 -4.12 1.32 -8.93
CA GLY A 309 -5.49 1.53 -8.50
C GLY A 309 -5.72 2.89 -7.88
N TRP A 310 -4.80 3.36 -7.06
CA TRP A 310 -4.85 4.70 -6.47
C TRP A 310 -4.62 5.80 -7.50
N ARG A 311 -3.71 5.60 -8.43
CA ARG A 311 -3.48 6.50 -9.57
C ARG A 311 -4.72 6.60 -10.47
N PHE A 312 -5.39 5.47 -10.73
CA PHE A 312 -6.64 5.45 -11.50
C PHE A 312 -7.73 6.33 -10.86
N ALA A 313 -7.84 6.34 -9.53
CA ALA A 313 -8.76 7.19 -8.79
C ALA A 313 -8.30 8.65 -8.64
N ASN A 314 -7.14 9.02 -9.18
CA ASN A 314 -6.49 10.33 -9.03
C ASN A 314 -6.26 10.75 -7.57
N TRP A 315 -5.97 9.77 -6.71
CA TRP A 315 -5.65 9.98 -5.31
C TRP A 315 -4.14 10.05 -5.07
N ARG A 316 -3.77 10.65 -3.94
CA ARG A 316 -2.36 10.72 -3.49
C ARG A 316 -1.78 9.33 -3.37
N ALA A 317 -0.53 9.16 -3.84
CA ALA A 317 0.15 7.87 -3.82
C ALA A 317 0.18 7.25 -2.42
N PRO A 318 -0.04 5.93 -2.31
CA PRO A 318 0.07 5.21 -1.05
C PRO A 318 1.45 5.36 -0.42
N MET A 319 1.50 5.56 0.90
CA MET A 319 2.73 5.78 1.66
C MET A 319 3.02 4.61 2.59
N LEU A 320 4.26 4.12 2.54
CA LEU A 320 4.76 3.07 3.42
C LEU A 320 5.64 3.67 4.52
N ARG A 321 5.30 3.40 5.78
CA ARG A 321 6.10 3.74 6.96
C ARG A 321 6.56 2.49 7.68
N THR A 322 7.72 2.56 8.29
CA THR A 322 8.20 1.55 9.23
C THR A 322 8.37 2.21 10.59
N LEU A 323 7.79 1.60 11.61
CA LEU A 323 7.91 2.03 13.00
C LEU A 323 8.82 1.03 13.71
N SER A 324 9.49 1.50 14.74
CA SER A 324 10.31 0.68 15.64
C SER A 324 9.79 0.85 17.07
N GLN A 325 9.80 -0.25 17.85
CA GLN A 325 9.35 -0.29 19.24
C GLN A 325 7.82 -0.02 19.43
N PRO A 326 6.97 -0.96 19.00
CA PRO A 326 7.25 -2.23 18.32
C PRO A 326 7.55 -2.05 16.84
N ASP A 327 8.21 -3.05 16.24
CA ASP A 327 8.43 -3.06 14.80
C ASP A 327 7.10 -3.28 14.07
N LEU A 328 6.68 -2.26 13.32
CA LEU A 328 5.45 -2.27 12.53
C LEU A 328 5.70 -1.75 11.12
N VAL A 329 4.95 -2.27 10.18
CA VAL A 329 4.86 -1.75 8.82
C VAL A 329 3.47 -1.16 8.62
N GLU A 330 3.40 0.10 8.24
CA GLU A 330 2.15 0.82 8.01
C GLU A 330 2.05 1.28 6.56
N LEU A 331 0.99 0.86 5.88
CA LEU A 331 0.60 1.33 4.56
C LEU A 331 -0.59 2.28 4.72
N THR A 332 -0.40 3.55 4.36
CA THR A 332 -1.45 4.57 4.34
C THR A 332 -1.89 4.82 2.90
N MET A 333 -3.16 4.63 2.63
CA MET A 333 -3.81 4.83 1.33
C MET A 333 -4.79 6.01 1.44
N MET A 334 -4.35 7.21 1.01
CA MET A 334 -5.15 8.45 1.09
C MET A 334 -6.20 8.45 0.00
N MET A 335 -7.47 8.71 0.34
CA MET A 335 -8.59 8.88 -0.60
C MET A 335 -8.83 10.38 -0.88
N GLU A 336 -7.77 11.15 -0.93
CA GLU A 336 -7.78 12.57 -1.23
C GLU A 336 -7.23 12.81 -2.62
N SER A 337 -7.91 13.66 -3.37
CA SER A 337 -7.44 14.10 -4.69
C SER A 337 -6.05 14.71 -4.58
N MET A 338 -5.26 14.55 -5.63
CA MET A 338 -3.99 15.25 -5.79
C MET A 338 -4.18 16.75 -6.04
N MET A 339 -5.40 17.16 -6.41
CA MET A 339 -5.77 18.56 -6.70
C MET A 339 -6.48 19.16 -5.49
N ASP A 340 -6.13 20.40 -5.15
CA ASP A 340 -6.89 21.20 -4.21
C ASP A 340 -8.26 21.64 -4.82
N GLU A 341 -9.17 22.10 -3.98
CA GLU A 341 -10.51 22.48 -4.43
C GLU A 341 -10.49 23.69 -5.38
N GLU A 342 -9.60 24.66 -5.17
CA GLU A 342 -9.45 25.82 -6.04
C GLU A 342 -9.05 25.41 -7.47
N THR A 343 -8.08 24.51 -7.58
CA THR A 343 -7.67 23.93 -8.88
C THR A 343 -8.81 23.15 -9.53
N LYS A 344 -9.57 22.36 -8.76
CA LYS A 344 -10.73 21.62 -9.28
C LYS A 344 -11.80 22.58 -9.83
N GLU A 345 -12.21 23.58 -9.05
CA GLU A 345 -13.17 24.58 -9.47
C GLU A 345 -12.72 25.30 -10.74
N ARG A 346 -11.45 25.68 -10.81
CA ARG A 346 -10.88 26.33 -11.98
C ARG A 346 -10.87 25.43 -13.22
N LEU A 347 -10.53 24.15 -13.09
CA LEU A 347 -10.56 23.21 -14.19
C LEU A 347 -11.99 22.92 -14.66
N VAL A 348 -12.96 22.82 -13.73
CA VAL A 348 -14.38 22.69 -14.07
C VAL A 348 -14.90 23.92 -14.80
N LEU A 349 -14.47 25.12 -14.39
CA LEU A 349 -14.86 26.37 -15.06
C LEU A 349 -14.34 26.42 -16.51
N ILE A 350 -13.15 25.88 -16.77
CA ILE A 350 -12.53 25.91 -18.11
C ILE A 350 -13.05 24.80 -19.01
N PHE A 351 -13.18 23.56 -18.48
CA PHE A 351 -13.40 22.37 -19.27
C PHE A 351 -14.70 21.60 -18.96
N GLY A 352 -15.43 22.00 -17.93
CA GLY A 352 -16.57 21.22 -17.40
C GLY A 352 -16.13 20.05 -16.53
N THR A 353 -17.11 19.35 -15.95
CA THR A 353 -16.86 18.20 -15.04
C THR A 353 -16.23 17.00 -15.73
N GLU A 354 -16.34 16.91 -17.04
CA GLU A 354 -15.77 15.82 -17.86
C GLU A 354 -14.24 15.82 -17.84
N VAL A 355 -13.60 16.91 -17.45
CA VAL A 355 -12.14 17.00 -17.31
C VAL A 355 -11.58 15.90 -16.40
N PHE A 356 -12.31 15.48 -15.37
CA PHE A 356 -11.89 14.45 -14.44
C PHE A 356 -11.95 13.02 -15.02
N SER A 357 -12.53 12.84 -16.20
CA SER A 357 -12.46 11.58 -16.95
C SER A 357 -11.16 11.42 -17.76
N LEU A 358 -10.35 12.48 -17.85
CA LEU A 358 -9.04 12.43 -18.50
C LEU A 358 -8.10 11.48 -17.74
N GLY A 359 -7.22 10.82 -18.48
CA GLY A 359 -6.20 9.95 -17.86
C GLY A 359 -5.29 10.71 -16.89
N HIS A 360 -4.73 10.00 -15.94
CA HIS A 360 -3.93 10.51 -14.82
C HIS A 360 -2.83 11.51 -15.24
N GLU A 361 -2.08 11.21 -16.30
CA GLU A 361 -0.98 12.08 -16.77
C GLU A 361 -1.48 13.43 -17.28
N ARG A 362 -2.62 13.45 -17.99
CA ARG A 362 -3.24 14.68 -18.44
C ARG A 362 -3.75 15.52 -17.28
N LEU A 363 -4.36 14.87 -16.28
CA LEU A 363 -4.83 15.57 -15.08
C LEU A 363 -3.68 16.14 -14.25
N LEU A 364 -2.58 15.39 -14.07
CA LEU A 364 -1.36 15.90 -13.43
C LEU A 364 -0.78 17.10 -14.17
N THR A 365 -0.77 17.03 -15.50
CA THR A 365 -0.29 18.12 -16.37
C THR A 365 -1.15 19.37 -16.21
N LEU A 366 -2.49 19.24 -16.19
CA LEU A 366 -3.41 20.37 -15.96
C LEU A 366 -3.27 20.94 -14.55
N ASN A 367 -3.11 20.07 -13.55
CA ASN A 367 -2.85 20.49 -12.17
C ASN A 367 -1.58 21.33 -12.06
N ALA A 368 -0.48 20.85 -12.61
CA ALA A 368 0.79 21.57 -12.63
C ALA A 368 0.67 22.91 -13.39
N ALA A 369 0.01 22.93 -14.55
CA ALA A 369 -0.23 24.15 -15.33
C ALA A 369 -1.11 25.17 -14.58
N CYS A 370 -2.07 24.68 -13.78
CA CYS A 370 -2.93 25.51 -12.93
C CYS A 370 -2.15 26.14 -11.78
N THR A 371 -1.37 25.33 -11.07
CA THR A 371 -0.61 25.73 -9.88
C THR A 371 0.55 26.67 -10.23
N ASP A 372 1.34 26.34 -11.25
CA ASP A 372 2.54 27.08 -11.62
C ASP A 372 2.27 28.20 -12.64
N GLY A 373 1.01 28.30 -13.13
CA GLY A 373 0.61 29.25 -14.17
C GLY A 373 1.09 28.91 -15.58
N TYR A 374 2.15 28.14 -15.72
CA TYR A 374 2.63 27.52 -16.95
C TYR A 374 3.54 26.32 -16.63
N ILE A 375 3.68 25.44 -17.60
CA ILE A 375 4.62 24.30 -17.53
C ILE A 375 5.54 24.30 -18.76
N THR A 376 6.67 23.64 -18.61
CA THR A 376 7.62 23.34 -19.70
C THR A 376 7.79 21.83 -19.84
N ASN A 377 8.36 21.38 -20.95
CA ASN A 377 8.70 19.96 -21.09
C ASN A 377 9.65 19.49 -19.96
N GLU A 378 10.59 20.36 -19.56
CA GLU A 378 11.56 20.04 -18.49
C GLU A 378 10.90 19.91 -17.11
N SER A 379 10.05 20.87 -16.71
CA SER A 379 9.34 20.81 -15.44
C SER A 379 8.39 19.63 -15.37
N LEU A 380 7.68 19.32 -16.46
CA LEU A 380 6.73 18.21 -16.50
C LEU A 380 7.40 16.84 -16.48
N ARG A 381 8.63 16.70 -17.02
CA ARG A 381 9.42 15.46 -16.89
C ARG A 381 9.68 15.09 -15.44
N VAL A 382 9.92 16.07 -14.58
CA VAL A 382 10.13 15.85 -13.14
C VAL A 382 8.81 15.38 -12.49
N VAL A 383 7.69 16.01 -12.84
CA VAL A 383 6.36 15.69 -12.29
C VAL A 383 5.91 14.27 -12.70
N LEU A 384 6.10 13.89 -13.98
CA LEU A 384 5.64 12.61 -14.52
C LEU A 384 6.68 11.49 -14.43
N ASN A 385 7.94 11.82 -14.13
CA ASN A 385 9.07 10.87 -14.16
C ASN A 385 9.18 10.13 -15.51
N GLN A 386 9.04 10.86 -16.63
CA GLN A 386 9.02 10.32 -17.99
C GLN A 386 10.15 10.88 -18.84
N HIS A 387 10.43 10.19 -19.97
CA HIS A 387 11.42 10.65 -20.94
C HIS A 387 10.94 11.86 -21.73
N LYS A 388 11.91 12.66 -22.22
CA LYS A 388 11.65 13.90 -22.97
C LYS A 388 10.72 13.72 -24.16
N ALA A 389 10.81 12.61 -24.88
CA ALA A 389 9.98 12.34 -26.06
C ALA A 389 8.52 12.09 -25.68
N GLU A 390 8.28 11.27 -24.67
CA GLU A 390 6.94 10.93 -24.16
C GLU A 390 6.20 12.18 -23.66
N VAL A 391 6.89 13.02 -22.89
CA VAL A 391 6.34 14.31 -22.42
C VAL A 391 6.06 15.26 -23.59
N ALA A 392 6.91 15.27 -24.63
CA ALA A 392 6.68 16.10 -25.81
C ALA A 392 5.44 15.65 -26.59
N ASP A 393 5.22 14.35 -26.73
CA ASP A 393 4.05 13.81 -27.40
C ASP A 393 2.77 14.04 -26.59
N LEU A 394 2.82 13.89 -25.27
CA LEU A 394 1.71 14.24 -24.38
C LEU A 394 1.31 15.72 -24.51
N LEU A 395 2.29 16.63 -24.46
CA LEU A 395 2.03 18.07 -24.58
C LEU A 395 1.45 18.45 -25.94
N LYS A 396 1.93 17.84 -27.04
CA LYS A 396 1.35 18.03 -28.38
C LYS A 396 -0.09 17.54 -28.46
N ASP A 397 -0.35 16.34 -27.89
CA ASP A 397 -1.69 15.79 -27.86
C ASP A 397 -2.64 16.65 -27.06
N MET A 398 -2.23 17.15 -25.89
CA MET A 398 -3.03 18.05 -25.06
C MET A 398 -3.31 19.39 -25.76
N CYS A 399 -2.35 19.92 -26.51
CA CYS A 399 -2.57 21.13 -27.33
C CYS A 399 -3.56 20.86 -28.48
N LYS A 400 -3.46 19.70 -29.14
CA LYS A 400 -4.39 19.28 -30.21
C LYS A 400 -5.83 19.18 -29.69
N HIS A 401 -6.02 18.69 -28.44
CA HIS A 401 -7.33 18.60 -27.78
C HIS A 401 -7.75 19.89 -27.07
N LYS A 402 -7.03 20.99 -27.25
CA LYS A 402 -7.31 22.31 -26.65
C LYS A 402 -7.30 22.30 -25.10
N LEU A 403 -6.62 21.33 -24.50
CA LEU A 403 -6.42 21.27 -23.05
C LEU A 403 -5.29 22.22 -22.60
N LEU A 404 -4.34 22.52 -23.48
CA LEU A 404 -3.26 23.47 -23.26
C LEU A 404 -3.09 24.40 -24.47
N VAL A 405 -2.51 25.57 -24.21
CA VAL A 405 -2.08 26.53 -25.22
C VAL A 405 -0.57 26.62 -25.19
N GLN A 406 0.07 26.44 -26.35
CA GLN A 406 1.51 26.58 -26.49
C GLN A 406 1.88 28.05 -26.70
N GLU A 407 2.86 28.54 -25.94
CA GLU A 407 3.48 29.87 -26.10
C GLU A 407 4.98 29.72 -26.39
N GLY A 408 5.45 30.35 -27.43
CA GLY A 408 6.85 30.34 -27.84
C GLY A 408 7.27 29.09 -28.62
N TYR A 409 8.56 29.03 -28.98
CA TYR A 409 9.18 27.97 -29.76
C TYR A 409 10.56 27.57 -29.21
N GLY A 410 10.95 26.34 -29.47
CA GLY A 410 12.27 25.83 -29.10
C GLY A 410 12.44 25.60 -27.60
N ARG A 411 13.61 25.96 -27.05
CA ARG A 411 13.94 25.71 -25.62
C ARG A 411 13.13 26.52 -24.63
N GLY A 412 12.47 27.59 -25.06
CA GLY A 412 11.66 28.49 -24.22
C GLY A 412 10.16 28.22 -24.31
N THR A 413 9.73 27.13 -24.92
CA THR A 413 8.29 26.80 -25.08
C THR A 413 7.62 26.60 -23.72
N LYS A 414 6.54 27.32 -23.51
CA LYS A 414 5.66 27.23 -22.34
C LYS A 414 4.28 26.72 -22.75
N TYR A 415 3.63 26.05 -21.83
CA TYR A 415 2.27 25.53 -22.02
C TYR A 415 1.41 26.04 -20.87
N ARG A 416 0.24 26.63 -21.20
CA ARG A 416 -0.69 27.21 -20.23
C ARG A 416 -2.09 26.64 -20.41
N LEU A 417 -2.91 26.78 -19.38
CA LEU A 417 -4.35 26.55 -19.52
C LEU A 417 -4.95 27.60 -20.50
N PRO A 418 -5.96 27.21 -21.29
CA PRO A 418 -6.72 28.19 -22.11
C PRO A 418 -7.28 29.28 -21.20
N MET A 419 -7.23 30.54 -21.66
CA MET A 419 -7.89 31.62 -20.94
C MET A 419 -9.41 31.41 -21.03
N THR A 420 -10.09 31.44 -19.90
CA THR A 420 -11.56 31.57 -19.87
C THR A 420 -11.90 32.91 -20.50
N VAL A 421 -12.66 32.89 -21.58
CA VAL A 421 -13.31 34.12 -22.08
C VAL A 421 -14.26 34.54 -20.96
N SER A 422 -13.90 35.57 -20.22
CA SER A 422 -14.82 36.19 -19.28
C SER A 422 -16.05 36.62 -20.09
N VAL A 423 -17.19 35.97 -19.81
CA VAL A 423 -18.48 36.51 -20.28
C VAL A 423 -18.59 37.87 -19.64
N ALA A 424 -18.38 38.90 -20.47
CA ALA A 424 -18.55 40.30 -20.07
C ALA A 424 -19.98 40.41 -19.51
N SER A 425 -20.05 40.70 -18.21
CA SER A 425 -21.30 41.13 -17.60
C SER A 425 -21.79 42.31 -18.39
N SER A 426 -22.91 42.15 -19.12
CA SER A 426 -23.64 43.21 -19.73
C SER A 426 -24.14 44.18 -18.65
N GLY A 427 -23.30 45.15 -18.32
CA GLY A 427 -23.69 46.26 -17.44
C GLY A 427 -24.74 47.10 -18.15
N SER A 428 -25.96 47.02 -17.71
CA SER A 428 -27.00 47.94 -18.04
C SER A 428 -26.59 49.36 -17.61
N LYS A 429 -26.33 50.24 -18.59
CA LYS A 429 -26.19 51.66 -18.35
C LYS A 429 -27.57 52.18 -17.88
N VAL A 430 -27.69 52.45 -16.60
CA VAL A 430 -28.76 53.29 -16.07
C VAL A 430 -28.29 54.74 -16.26
N ALA A 431 -28.99 55.47 -17.14
CA ALA A 431 -28.80 56.88 -17.37
C ALA A 431 -29.19 57.66 -16.11
N SER A 432 -28.27 58.36 -15.48
CA SER A 432 -28.56 59.35 -14.45
C SER A 432 -28.96 60.66 -15.09
N SER A 433 -30.24 60.95 -15.02
CA SER A 433 -30.76 62.30 -15.28
C SER A 433 -30.44 63.20 -14.06
N GLY A 434 -29.63 64.23 -14.30
CA GLY A 434 -29.30 65.21 -13.29
C GLY A 434 -30.50 66.16 -13.02
N SER A 435 -30.74 66.42 -11.75
CA SER A 435 -31.49 67.69 -11.37
C SER A 435 -30.65 68.41 -10.30
N LYS A 436 -30.22 69.62 -10.67
CA LYS A 436 -29.69 70.62 -9.77
C LYS A 436 -30.83 71.18 -8.90
N VAL A 437 -30.67 71.25 -7.62
CA VAL A 437 -31.36 72.17 -6.75
C VAL A 437 -30.37 72.79 -5.78
N ALA A 438 -30.55 74.11 -5.64
CA ALA A 438 -29.65 75.08 -5.06
C ALA A 438 -29.62 75.06 -3.53
N SER A 439 -28.51 75.60 -3.05
CA SER A 439 -28.18 75.94 -1.69
C SER A 439 -29.19 76.90 -1.01
N SER A 440 -29.48 76.68 0.25
CA SER A 440 -29.67 77.79 1.19
C SER A 440 -29.23 77.36 2.57
N GLY A 441 -28.31 78.11 3.14
CA GLY A 441 -27.81 77.94 4.47
C GLY A 441 -28.75 78.47 5.53
N SER A 442 -28.59 77.97 6.75
CA SER A 442 -28.84 78.81 7.94
C SER A 442 -28.09 78.22 9.13
N LYS A 443 -27.42 79.15 9.82
CA LYS A 443 -26.75 79.00 11.12
C LYS A 443 -27.79 79.03 12.23
N VAL A 444 -27.25 78.69 13.44
CA VAL A 444 -27.72 78.94 14.86
C VAL A 444 -28.36 77.68 15.45
N ALA A 445 -27.94 77.16 16.57
CA ALA A 445 -27.13 77.50 17.75
C ALA A 445 -26.56 76.22 18.35
#